data_0bae38ebe6ccbca5400aca36292ffeac
#
_entry.id   0bae38ebe6ccbca5400aca36292ffeac
#
_cell.length_a   1.000
_cell.length_b   1.000
_cell.length_c   1.000
_cell.angle_alpha   90.00
_cell.angle_beta   90.00
_cell.angle_gamma   90.00
#
_symmetry.space_group_name_H-M   'P 1'
#
loop_
_entity.id
_entity.type
_entity.pdbx_description
1 polymer ?
#
loop_
_entity_poly.entity_id
_entity_poly.type
_entity_poly.pdbx_seq_one_letter_code
_entity_poly.pdbx_strand_id
1 'polypeptide(L)'
;MRILVLGGYGFIGSHICQNLKAQGHTIGIVDCYHQYYTFPDWEYHPILNQRKSITGTDKEYIGQIENVQFMEQTFEDFKPQRVIH
;
A
#
# COMPACT_ATOMS: atom_id res chain seq x y z
N MET A 1 11.78 5.13 10.04
CA MET A 1 10.84 4.30 10.85
C MET A 1 10.02 3.41 9.94
N ARG A 2 9.38 2.42 10.51
CA ARG A 2 8.47 1.52 9.76
C ARG A 2 7.08 2.13 9.71
N ILE A 3 6.60 2.43 8.50
CA ILE A 3 5.30 3.07 8.28
C ILE A 3 4.44 2.16 7.43
N LEU A 4 3.24 1.86 7.92
CA LEU A 4 2.26 1.07 7.19
C LEU A 4 1.25 2.02 6.55
N VAL A 5 1.11 1.92 5.22
CA VAL A 5 0.19 2.79 4.47
C VAL A 5 -0.98 1.94 3.98
N LEU A 6 -2.17 2.24 4.45
CA LEU A 6 -3.38 1.57 4.02
C LEU A 6 -3.87 2.22 2.72
N GLY A 7 -4.04 1.42 1.69
CA GLY A 7 -4.38 1.93 0.36
C GLY A 7 -3.18 2.51 -0.38
N GLY A 8 -1.97 1.98 -0.12
CA GLY A 8 -0.74 2.52 -0.67
C GLY A 8 -0.61 2.48 -2.19
N TYR A 9 -1.39 1.65 -2.87
CA TYR A 9 -1.41 1.60 -4.34
C TYR A 9 -2.52 2.46 -4.95
N GLY A 10 -3.24 3.22 -4.13
CA GLY A 10 -4.14 4.25 -4.63
C GLY A 10 -3.37 5.44 -5.19
N PHE A 11 -4.08 6.38 -5.82
CA PHE A 11 -3.43 7.54 -6.43
C PHE A 11 -2.69 8.38 -5.39
N ILE A 12 -3.37 8.77 -4.31
CA ILE A 12 -2.76 9.59 -3.26
C ILE A 12 -1.76 8.75 -2.46
N GLY A 13 -2.14 7.52 -2.09
CA GLY A 13 -1.30 6.63 -1.29
C GLY A 13 0.04 6.33 -1.94
N SER A 14 0.08 6.13 -3.26
CA SER A 14 1.33 5.85 -3.96
C SER A 14 2.30 7.03 -3.89
N HIS A 15 1.80 8.26 -4.00
CA HIS A 15 2.63 9.46 -3.87
C HIS A 15 3.10 9.70 -2.44
N ILE A 16 2.26 9.40 -1.45
CA ILE A 16 2.67 9.45 -0.04
C ILE A 16 3.82 8.47 0.20
N CYS A 17 3.70 7.24 -0.29
CA CYS A 17 4.75 6.23 -0.16
C CYS A 17 6.05 6.69 -0.81
N GLN A 18 5.97 7.26 -1.99
CA GLN A 18 7.14 7.79 -2.69
C GLN A 18 7.87 8.84 -1.84
N ASN A 19 7.12 9.78 -1.26
CA ASN A 19 7.70 10.82 -0.41
C ASN A 19 8.33 10.23 0.84
N LEU A 20 7.65 9.33 1.52
CA LEU A 20 8.16 8.71 2.75
C LEU A 20 9.41 7.88 2.46
N LYS A 21 9.42 7.16 1.36
CA LYS A 21 10.59 6.36 0.98
C LYS A 21 11.79 7.26 0.69
N ALA A 22 11.58 8.40 0.03
CA ALA A 22 12.64 9.37 -0.22
C ALA A 22 13.22 9.95 1.07
N GLN A 23 12.44 9.98 2.16
CA GLN A 23 12.89 10.41 3.48
C GLN A 23 13.59 9.31 4.27
N GLY A 24 13.74 8.11 3.73
CA GLY A 24 14.47 7.02 4.36
C GLY A 24 13.64 6.09 5.21
N HIS A 25 12.30 6.15 5.14
CA HIS A 25 11.43 5.26 5.90
C HIS A 25 11.29 3.89 5.23
N THR A 26 11.03 2.88 6.04
CA THR A 26 10.67 1.54 5.56
C THR A 26 9.15 1.49 5.39
N ILE A 27 8.68 1.14 4.21
CA ILE A 27 7.27 1.23 3.86
C ILE A 27 6.65 -0.16 3.71
N GLY A 28 5.58 -0.40 4.46
CA GLY A 28 4.67 -1.51 4.23
C GLY A 28 3.37 -0.98 3.65
N ILE A 29 2.78 -1.69 2.72
CA ILE A 29 1.52 -1.31 2.09
C ILE A 29 0.48 -2.40 2.34
N VAL A 30 -0.72 -1.98 2.74
CA VAL A 30 -1.92 -2.81 2.73
C VAL A 30 -2.81 -2.32 1.61
N ASP A 31 -3.20 -3.21 0.71
CA ASP A 31 -4.09 -2.84 -0.39
C ASP A 31 -4.90 -4.05 -0.82
N CYS A 32 -6.10 -3.83 -1.33
CA CYS A 32 -6.95 -4.87 -1.89
C CYS A 32 -7.19 -4.67 -3.38
N TYR A 33 -6.50 -3.72 -4.00
CA TYR A 33 -6.65 -3.34 -5.40
C TYR A 33 -8.05 -2.85 -5.76
N HIS A 34 -8.82 -2.40 -4.76
CA HIS A 34 -10.16 -1.88 -5.00
C HIS A 34 -10.12 -0.54 -5.75
N GLN A 35 -11.01 -0.39 -6.73
CA GLN A 35 -11.17 0.86 -7.47
C GLN A 35 -12.60 1.36 -7.33
N TYR A 36 -12.76 2.67 -7.14
CA TYR A 36 -14.09 3.30 -7.11
C TYR A 36 -14.73 3.32 -8.49
N TYR A 37 -13.92 3.32 -9.54
CA TYR A 37 -14.38 3.26 -10.92
C TYR A 37 -13.99 1.92 -11.52
N THR A 38 -14.86 1.40 -12.39
CA THR A 38 -14.56 0.16 -13.11
C THR A 38 -13.69 0.48 -14.31
N PHE A 39 -12.50 -0.09 -14.34
CA PHE A 39 -11.60 -0.02 -15.48
C PHE A 39 -11.50 -1.38 -16.13
N PRO A 40 -11.40 -1.47 -17.47
CA PRO A 40 -10.95 -2.72 -18.08
C PRO A 40 -9.57 -3.09 -17.55
N ASP A 41 -9.31 -4.39 -17.41
CA ASP A 41 -8.04 -4.87 -16.89
C ASP A 41 -6.84 -4.29 -17.64
N TRP A 42 -6.93 -4.19 -18.96
CA TRP A 42 -5.85 -3.69 -19.80
C TRP A 42 -5.53 -2.20 -19.55
N GLU A 43 -6.49 -1.42 -19.00
CA GLU A 43 -6.24 -0.03 -18.61
C GLU A 43 -5.70 0.04 -17.17
N TYR A 44 -6.24 -0.79 -16.28
CA TYR A 44 -5.92 -0.73 -14.87
C TYR A 44 -4.53 -1.31 -14.54
N HIS A 45 -4.16 -2.42 -15.20
CA HIS A 45 -2.87 -3.07 -14.91
C HIS A 45 -1.66 -2.15 -15.14
N PRO A 46 -1.57 -1.38 -16.24
CA PRO A 46 -0.49 -0.41 -16.40
C PRO A 46 -0.47 0.67 -15.32
N ILE A 47 -1.66 1.16 -14.91
CA ILE A 47 -1.77 2.17 -13.85
C ILE A 47 -1.26 1.59 -12.53
N LEU A 48 -1.70 0.39 -12.18
CA LEU A 48 -1.26 -0.28 -10.96
C LEU A 48 0.25 -0.54 -10.97
N ASN A 49 0.80 -1.00 -12.07
CA ASN A 49 2.23 -1.25 -12.21
C ASN A 49 3.03 0.03 -12.04
N GLN A 50 2.56 1.15 -12.59
CA GLN A 50 3.21 2.43 -12.40
C GLN A 50 3.20 2.84 -10.92
N ARG A 51 2.07 2.71 -10.25
CA ARG A 51 1.96 3.03 -8.82
C ARG A 51 2.89 2.15 -7.99
N LYS A 52 2.96 0.87 -8.27
CA LYS A 52 3.87 -0.04 -7.58
C LYS A 52 5.33 0.38 -7.79
N SER A 53 5.70 0.82 -8.98
CA SER A 53 7.07 1.20 -9.27
C SER A 53 7.51 2.46 -8.53
N ILE A 54 6.60 3.42 -8.28
CA ILE A 54 6.97 4.68 -7.62
C ILE A 54 6.98 4.57 -6.09
N THR A 55 6.27 3.60 -5.51
CA THR A 55 6.14 3.50 -4.05
C THR A 55 7.43 3.06 -3.36
N GLY A 56 8.28 2.28 -4.04
CA GLY A 56 9.47 1.73 -3.44
C GLY A 56 9.16 0.83 -2.25
N THR A 57 8.03 0.10 -2.30
CA THR A 57 7.52 -0.70 -1.19
C THR A 57 8.51 -1.75 -0.72
N ASP A 58 8.78 -1.80 0.58
CA ASP A 58 9.62 -2.83 1.18
C ASP A 58 8.83 -4.10 1.45
N LYS A 59 7.55 -3.98 1.82
CA LYS A 59 6.68 -5.10 2.12
C LYS A 59 5.25 -4.79 1.69
N GLU A 60 4.58 -5.75 1.05
CA GLU A 60 3.18 -5.57 0.68
C GLU A 60 2.31 -6.68 1.29
N TYR A 61 1.10 -6.28 1.68
CA TYR A 61 0.10 -7.16 2.27
C TYR A 61 -1.20 -6.95 1.51
N ILE A 62 -1.61 -7.96 0.74
CA ILE A 62 -2.79 -7.85 -0.11
C ILE A 62 -3.97 -8.51 0.59
N GLY A 63 -4.98 -7.70 0.90
CA GLY A 63 -6.16 -8.16 1.61
C GLY A 63 -7.06 -7.00 1.97
N GLN A 64 -8.15 -7.32 2.68
CA GLN A 64 -9.17 -6.36 3.08
C GLN A 64 -8.92 -5.86 4.51
N ILE A 65 -8.99 -4.55 4.72
CA ILE A 65 -8.79 -3.99 6.05
C ILE A 65 -9.89 -4.40 7.03
N GLU A 66 -11.06 -4.80 6.53
CA GLU A 66 -12.17 -5.30 7.36
C GLU A 66 -11.90 -6.71 7.90
N ASN A 67 -10.94 -7.41 7.35
CA ASN A 67 -10.55 -8.74 7.84
C ASN A 67 -9.61 -8.58 9.03
N VAL A 68 -10.15 -8.78 10.24
CA VAL A 68 -9.42 -8.56 11.49
C VAL A 68 -8.21 -9.49 11.58
N GLN A 69 -8.36 -10.75 11.23
CA GLN A 69 -7.26 -11.73 11.30
C GLN A 69 -6.11 -11.34 10.36
N PHE A 70 -6.45 -10.91 9.14
CA PHE A 70 -5.45 -10.43 8.17
C PHE A 70 -4.70 -9.23 8.72
N MET A 71 -5.40 -8.27 9.31
CA MET A 71 -4.77 -7.07 9.86
C MET A 71 -3.90 -7.40 11.08
N GLU A 72 -4.35 -8.30 11.95
CA GLU A 72 -3.53 -8.75 13.09
C GLU A 72 -2.23 -9.38 12.61
N GLN A 73 -2.28 -10.25 11.61
CA GLN A 73 -1.08 -10.89 11.06
C GLN A 73 -0.15 -9.85 10.40
N THR A 74 -0.73 -8.87 9.71
CA THR A 74 0.03 -7.78 9.10
C THR A 74 0.79 -6.98 10.14
N PHE A 75 0.12 -6.60 11.24
CA PHE A 75 0.75 -5.85 12.33
C PHE A 75 1.84 -6.67 13.03
N GLU A 76 1.62 -7.96 13.21
CA GLU A 76 2.65 -8.83 13.80
C GLU A 76 3.87 -8.97 12.91
N ASP A 77 3.67 -9.09 11.60
CA ASP A 77 4.77 -9.27 10.66
C ASP A 77 5.56 -7.98 10.43
N PHE A 78 4.86 -6.88 10.15
CA PHE A 78 5.53 -5.62 9.81
C PHE A 78 5.96 -4.82 11.02
N LYS A 79 5.21 -4.87 12.11
CA LYS A 79 5.44 -4.11 13.35
C LYS A 79 5.57 -2.62 13.07
N PRO A 80 4.53 -1.98 12.55
CA PRO A 80 4.61 -0.57 12.17
C PRO A 80 4.75 0.34 13.40
N GLN A 81 5.50 1.42 13.22
CA GLN A 81 5.63 2.48 14.21
C GLN A 81 4.61 3.60 13.94
N ARG A 82 4.13 3.69 12.69
CA ARG A 82 3.08 4.61 12.27
C ARG A 82 2.20 3.92 11.25
N VAL A 83 0.92 4.32 11.24
CA VAL A 83 -0.06 3.85 10.26
C VAL A 83 -0.70 5.08 9.61
N ILE A 84 -0.74 5.09 8.28
CA ILE A 84 -1.41 6.14 7.50
C ILE A 84 -2.58 5.51 6.77
N HIS A 85 -3.75 6.12 6.93
CA HIS A 85 -4.98 5.63 6.30
C HIS A 85 -5.50 6.62 5.28
#